data_c2d6772a26bf6dafe0e37c36a41ff3b5
#
_entry.id   c2d6772a26bf6dafe0e37c36a41ff3b5
#
_cell.length_a   1.000
_cell.length_b   1.000
_cell.length_c   1.000
_cell.angle_alpha   90.00
_cell.angle_beta   90.00
_cell.angle_gamma   90.00
#
_symmetry.space_group_name_H-M   'P 1'
#
loop_
_entity.id
_entity.type
_entity.pdbx_description
1 polymer ?
#
loop_
_entity_poly.entity_id
_entity_poly.type
_entity_poly.pdbx_seq_one_letter_code
_entity_poly.pdbx_strand_id
1 'polypeptide(L)'
;HRHLKFSSSFGDKMVINRYNNGTLVFQGNPAYILSQAMYFMALMPDISEEEITQRQKDIYRVSTNSVSQARAELKARIPNAYDKLDDTILKILSPAISLSQSNLNVEEYSCYVFPVLKALEALLLNLLNQKGISVNPPKQNLGSVFVPGQPQHVLSSTNQAKVNDTTYQKCLEDIYDYFKKQRHTRFHANQVLVLTTLIFNKAEADAIISDVLKIIDDTAKKIM
;
A
#
# COMPACT_ATOMS: atom_id res chain seq x y z
N HIS A 1 -20.42 17.22 -16.36
CA HIS A 1 -19.08 17.61 -15.88
C HIS A 1 -19.12 17.77 -14.35
N ARG A 2 -18.27 17.07 -13.63
CA ARG A 2 -18.10 17.21 -12.18
C ARG A 2 -16.66 17.64 -11.90
N HIS A 3 -16.52 18.55 -10.95
CA HIS A 3 -15.24 19.10 -10.53
C HIS A 3 -15.05 18.86 -9.04
N LEU A 4 -14.07 18.05 -8.67
CA LEU A 4 -13.77 17.69 -7.29
C LEU A 4 -12.41 18.28 -6.92
N LYS A 5 -12.34 18.97 -5.78
CA LYS A 5 -11.10 19.52 -5.23
C LYS A 5 -10.73 18.77 -3.98
N PHE A 6 -9.48 18.35 -3.89
CA PHE A 6 -8.92 17.68 -2.73
C PHE A 6 -7.72 18.46 -2.20
N SER A 7 -7.58 18.50 -0.90
CA SER A 7 -6.39 18.99 -0.23
C SER A 7 -6.06 18.05 0.93
N SER A 8 -4.77 17.80 1.15
CA SER A 8 -4.30 17.06 2.31
C SER A 8 -3.78 18.02 3.38
N SER A 9 -3.63 17.51 4.60
CA SER A 9 -2.94 18.23 5.69
C SER A 9 -1.46 18.47 5.40
N PHE A 10 -0.90 17.81 4.37
CA PHE A 10 0.48 17.98 3.91
C PHE A 10 0.67 19.11 2.88
N GLY A 11 -0.40 19.85 2.57
CA GLY A 11 -0.36 20.93 1.60
C GLY A 11 -0.60 20.51 0.14
N ASP A 12 -0.76 19.21 -0.13
CA ASP A 12 -1.09 18.73 -1.47
C ASP A 12 -2.44 19.26 -1.92
N LYS A 13 -2.53 19.52 -3.22
CA LYS A 13 -3.77 19.93 -3.86
C LYS A 13 -3.97 19.14 -5.14
N MET A 14 -5.13 18.54 -5.29
CA MET A 14 -5.53 17.83 -6.49
C MET A 14 -6.93 18.23 -6.91
N VAL A 15 -7.10 18.39 -8.22
CA VAL A 15 -8.40 18.60 -8.85
C VAL A 15 -8.67 17.41 -9.76
N ILE A 16 -9.82 16.79 -9.59
CA ILE A 16 -10.31 15.75 -10.51
C ILE A 16 -11.50 16.30 -11.27
N ASN A 17 -11.36 16.38 -12.59
CA ASN A 17 -12.44 16.72 -13.51
C ASN A 17 -13.00 15.45 -14.12
N ARG A 18 -14.27 15.13 -13.85
CA ARG A 18 -15.00 14.06 -14.51
C ARG A 18 -15.86 14.64 -15.62
N TYR A 19 -15.58 14.25 -16.84
CA TYR A 19 -16.35 14.63 -18.02
C TYR A 19 -17.49 13.66 -18.29
N ASN A 20 -18.48 14.10 -19.07
CA ASN A 20 -19.69 13.30 -19.36
C ASN A 20 -19.40 12.03 -20.19
N ASN A 21 -18.27 12.02 -20.90
CA ASN A 21 -17.77 10.85 -21.65
C ASN A 21 -17.02 9.83 -20.76
N GLY A 22 -17.03 10.01 -19.43
CA GLY A 22 -16.33 9.13 -18.50
C GLY A 22 -14.86 9.48 -18.24
N THR A 23 -14.26 10.39 -19.03
CA THR A 23 -12.85 10.80 -18.85
C THR A 23 -12.63 11.45 -17.49
N LEU A 24 -11.56 11.04 -16.80
CA LEU A 24 -11.06 11.67 -15.58
C LEU A 24 -9.75 12.41 -15.90
N VAL A 25 -9.68 13.69 -15.52
CA VAL A 25 -8.45 14.48 -15.64
C VAL A 25 -8.03 14.92 -14.25
N PHE A 26 -6.79 14.60 -13.90
CA PHE A 26 -6.15 14.94 -12.63
C PHE A 26 -5.22 16.13 -12.84
N GLN A 27 -5.31 17.15 -11.98
CA GLN A 27 -4.51 18.38 -12.08
C GLN A 27 -4.04 18.80 -10.70
N GLY A 28 -2.87 19.43 -10.60
CA GLY A 28 -2.31 19.98 -9.38
C GLY A 28 -0.96 19.37 -9.02
N ASN A 29 -0.53 19.55 -7.78
CA ASN A 29 0.64 18.87 -7.19
C ASN A 29 0.12 17.81 -6.21
N PRO A 30 -0.10 16.59 -6.68
CA PRO A 30 -0.94 15.63 -5.98
C PRO A 30 -0.23 14.66 -5.06
N ALA A 31 1.09 14.67 -4.95
CA ALA A 31 1.91 13.79 -4.09
C ALA A 31 1.14 12.69 -3.33
N TYR A 32 0.84 12.87 -2.05
CA TYR A 32 0.12 11.90 -1.22
C TYR A 32 -1.32 11.62 -1.71
N ILE A 33 -2.08 12.67 -2.10
CA ILE A 33 -3.47 12.52 -2.58
C ILE A 33 -3.52 11.63 -3.84
N LEU A 34 -2.52 11.73 -4.71
CA LEU A 34 -2.44 10.88 -5.90
C LEU A 34 -2.29 9.41 -5.53
N SER A 35 -1.42 9.09 -4.56
CA SER A 35 -1.23 7.71 -4.10
C SER A 35 -2.54 7.12 -3.56
N GLN A 36 -3.33 7.92 -2.83
CA GLN A 36 -4.66 7.51 -2.37
C GLN A 36 -5.63 7.30 -3.54
N ALA A 37 -5.64 8.24 -4.50
CA ALA A 37 -6.51 8.13 -5.68
C ALA A 37 -6.17 6.88 -6.50
N MET A 38 -4.88 6.58 -6.72
CA MET A 38 -4.43 5.37 -7.43
C MET A 38 -4.86 4.10 -6.73
N TYR A 39 -4.81 4.08 -5.39
CA TYR A 39 -5.33 2.96 -4.62
C TYR A 39 -6.83 2.73 -4.85
N PHE A 40 -7.65 3.79 -4.77
CA PHE A 40 -9.09 3.68 -5.04
C PHE A 40 -9.37 3.25 -6.49
N MET A 41 -8.60 3.74 -7.46
CA MET A 41 -8.71 3.30 -8.85
C MET A 41 -8.40 1.82 -9.01
N ALA A 42 -7.41 1.28 -8.28
CA ALA A 42 -7.07 -0.15 -8.30
C ALA A 42 -8.20 -1.05 -7.77
N LEU A 43 -9.08 -0.53 -6.93
CA LEU A 43 -10.25 -1.25 -6.43
C LEU A 43 -11.47 -1.21 -7.39
N MET A 44 -11.43 -0.38 -8.42
CA MET A 44 -12.52 -0.24 -9.37
C MET A 44 -12.41 -1.33 -10.45
N PRO A 45 -13.47 -2.16 -10.66
CA PRO A 45 -13.41 -3.26 -11.62
C PRO A 45 -13.26 -2.81 -13.08
N ASP A 46 -13.73 -1.59 -13.38
CA ASP A 46 -13.74 -1.03 -14.73
C ASP A 46 -12.44 -0.28 -15.10
N ILE A 47 -11.47 -0.20 -14.18
CA ILE A 47 -10.19 0.49 -14.41
C ILE A 47 -9.08 -0.55 -14.53
N SER A 48 -8.42 -0.57 -15.68
CA SER A 48 -7.31 -1.48 -15.92
C SER A 48 -6.03 -1.02 -15.24
N GLU A 49 -5.12 -1.97 -15.02
CA GLU A 49 -3.78 -1.70 -14.47
C GLU A 49 -2.96 -0.81 -15.43
N GLU A 50 -3.17 -0.98 -16.74
CA GLU A 50 -2.56 -0.16 -17.78
C GLU A 50 -2.99 1.30 -17.65
N GLU A 51 -4.27 1.57 -17.40
CA GLU A 51 -4.78 2.93 -17.19
C GLU A 51 -4.18 3.57 -15.95
N ILE A 52 -4.07 2.83 -14.84
CA ILE A 52 -3.45 3.32 -13.61
C ILE A 52 -1.98 3.68 -13.87
N THR A 53 -1.23 2.77 -14.50
CA THR A 53 0.17 2.98 -14.84
C THR A 53 0.37 4.13 -15.80
N GLN A 54 -0.49 4.27 -16.82
CA GLN A 54 -0.43 5.38 -17.77
C GLN A 54 -0.69 6.73 -17.09
N ARG A 55 -1.65 6.79 -16.17
CA ARG A 55 -1.92 8.00 -15.37
C ARG A 55 -0.75 8.40 -14.49
N GLN A 56 -0.05 7.43 -13.89
CA GLN A 56 1.19 7.71 -13.16
C GLN A 56 2.26 8.31 -14.07
N LYS A 57 2.47 7.72 -15.26
CA LYS A 57 3.42 8.25 -16.26
C LYS A 57 3.09 9.70 -16.63
N ASP A 58 1.83 9.97 -16.93
CA ASP A 58 1.36 11.30 -17.36
C ASP A 58 1.58 12.35 -16.27
N ILE A 59 1.30 12.00 -15.01
CA ILE A 59 1.39 12.93 -13.88
C ILE A 59 2.84 13.19 -13.50
N TYR A 60 3.63 12.14 -13.39
CA TYR A 60 5.05 12.28 -13.01
C TYR A 60 5.96 12.60 -14.19
N ARG A 61 5.44 12.61 -15.41
CA ARG A 61 6.21 12.86 -16.66
C ARG A 61 7.44 11.96 -16.78
N VAL A 62 7.31 10.71 -16.36
CA VAL A 62 8.40 9.75 -16.37
C VAL A 62 8.12 8.60 -17.32
N SER A 63 9.18 8.07 -17.91
CA SER A 63 9.15 6.78 -18.57
C SER A 63 9.19 5.69 -17.49
N THR A 64 8.13 4.91 -17.37
CA THR A 64 8.09 3.73 -16.50
C THR A 64 8.01 2.46 -17.34
N ASN A 65 8.33 1.33 -16.74
CA ASN A 65 8.14 0.04 -17.37
C ASN A 65 6.66 -0.22 -17.69
N SER A 66 6.41 -1.10 -18.65
CA SER A 66 5.06 -1.58 -18.90
C SER A 66 4.53 -2.38 -17.72
N VAL A 67 3.21 -2.51 -17.62
CA VAL A 67 2.57 -3.34 -16.58
C VAL A 67 3.12 -4.77 -16.63
N SER A 68 3.29 -5.35 -17.83
CA SER A 68 3.84 -6.70 -17.97
C SER A 68 5.26 -6.83 -17.44
N GLN A 69 6.11 -5.81 -17.61
CA GLN A 69 7.46 -5.77 -17.03
C GLN A 69 7.42 -5.65 -15.51
N ALA A 70 6.55 -4.77 -14.97
CA ALA A 70 6.37 -4.62 -13.54
C ALA A 70 5.84 -5.92 -12.89
N ARG A 71 4.90 -6.62 -13.55
CA ARG A 71 4.38 -7.91 -13.10
C ARG A 71 5.44 -9.01 -13.15
N ALA A 72 6.26 -9.06 -14.20
CA ALA A 72 7.37 -10.01 -14.30
C ALA A 72 8.41 -9.78 -13.19
N GLU A 73 8.77 -8.54 -12.94
CA GLU A 73 9.68 -8.17 -11.84
C GLU A 73 9.06 -8.53 -10.48
N LEU A 74 7.77 -8.23 -10.28
CA LEU A 74 7.07 -8.58 -9.05
C LEU A 74 7.09 -10.10 -8.83
N LYS A 75 6.81 -10.90 -9.86
CA LYS A 75 6.88 -12.37 -9.79
C LYS A 75 8.27 -12.88 -9.43
N ALA A 76 9.31 -12.24 -9.95
CA ALA A 76 10.69 -12.58 -9.62
C ALA A 76 11.04 -12.26 -8.14
N ARG A 77 10.47 -11.18 -7.59
CA ARG A 77 10.75 -10.73 -6.21
C ARG A 77 9.91 -11.43 -5.13
N ILE A 78 8.74 -11.96 -5.48
CA ILE A 78 7.84 -12.68 -4.55
C ILE A 78 7.40 -14.04 -5.12
N PRO A 79 8.35 -14.93 -5.46
CA PRO A 79 8.05 -16.17 -6.19
C PRO A 79 7.12 -17.13 -5.42
N ASN A 80 7.16 -17.13 -4.09
CA ASN A 80 6.29 -17.97 -3.26
C ASN A 80 4.88 -17.40 -3.10
N ALA A 81 4.73 -16.09 -3.25
CA ALA A 81 3.47 -15.38 -3.00
C ALA A 81 2.70 -15.10 -4.30
N TYR A 82 3.39 -14.83 -5.41
CA TYR A 82 2.78 -14.23 -6.60
C TYR A 82 1.51 -14.95 -7.08
N ASP A 83 1.57 -16.27 -7.22
CA ASP A 83 0.47 -17.07 -7.74
C ASP A 83 -0.60 -17.41 -6.65
N LYS A 84 -0.39 -16.98 -5.40
CA LYS A 84 -1.30 -17.19 -4.25
C LYS A 84 -2.02 -15.90 -3.81
N LEU A 85 -1.52 -14.74 -4.22
CA LEU A 85 -2.13 -13.46 -3.90
C LEU A 85 -3.36 -13.21 -4.76
N ASP A 86 -4.35 -12.53 -4.16
CA ASP A 86 -5.47 -11.95 -4.90
C ASP A 86 -4.96 -10.94 -5.95
N ASP A 87 -5.58 -10.94 -7.13
CA ASP A 87 -5.17 -10.05 -8.24
C ASP A 87 -5.26 -8.56 -7.84
N THR A 88 -6.19 -8.19 -6.96
CA THR A 88 -6.28 -6.83 -6.42
C THR A 88 -5.01 -6.42 -5.68
N ILE A 89 -4.43 -7.34 -4.89
CA ILE A 89 -3.16 -7.07 -4.18
C ILE A 89 -2.03 -6.89 -5.18
N LEU A 90 -1.95 -7.76 -6.18
CA LEU A 90 -0.96 -7.64 -7.24
C LEU A 90 -1.12 -6.34 -8.04
N LYS A 91 -2.36 -5.93 -8.31
CA LYS A 91 -2.71 -4.67 -8.99
C LYS A 91 -2.30 -3.43 -8.17
N ILE A 92 -2.33 -3.52 -6.85
CA ILE A 92 -1.84 -2.46 -5.95
C ILE A 92 -0.30 -2.44 -5.90
N LEU A 93 0.36 -3.60 -5.95
CA LEU A 93 1.83 -3.72 -5.89
C LEU A 93 2.52 -3.27 -7.17
N SER A 94 1.95 -3.57 -8.34
CA SER A 94 2.58 -3.33 -9.63
C SER A 94 2.98 -1.87 -9.86
N PRO A 95 2.16 -0.84 -9.55
CA PRO A 95 2.54 0.55 -9.65
C PRO A 95 3.76 0.94 -8.79
N ALA A 96 3.90 0.34 -7.60
CA ALA A 96 5.07 0.60 -6.76
C ALA A 96 6.36 0.09 -7.40
N ILE A 97 6.32 -1.07 -8.05
CA ILE A 97 7.47 -1.60 -8.80
C ILE A 97 7.81 -0.68 -9.98
N SER A 98 6.81 -0.21 -10.73
CA SER A 98 7.03 0.73 -11.83
C SER A 98 7.66 2.04 -11.36
N LEU A 99 7.21 2.58 -10.21
CA LEU A 99 7.80 3.78 -9.62
C LEU A 99 9.23 3.54 -9.12
N SER A 100 9.49 2.42 -8.44
CA SER A 100 10.83 2.11 -7.92
C SER A 100 11.88 2.00 -9.03
N GLN A 101 11.46 1.61 -10.22
CA GLN A 101 12.32 1.52 -11.41
C GLN A 101 12.43 2.85 -12.18
N SER A 102 11.66 3.86 -11.79
CA SER A 102 11.73 5.18 -12.42
C SER A 102 12.88 6.01 -11.87
N ASN A 103 13.37 6.96 -12.69
CA ASN A 103 14.38 7.96 -12.28
C ASN A 103 13.71 9.26 -11.79
N LEU A 104 12.50 9.15 -11.26
CA LEU A 104 11.80 10.31 -10.73
C LEU A 104 12.53 10.85 -9.51
N ASN A 105 12.90 12.14 -9.57
CA ASN A 105 13.47 12.86 -8.44
C ASN A 105 12.37 13.72 -7.81
N VAL A 106 12.04 13.47 -6.56
CA VAL A 106 11.03 14.18 -5.77
C VAL A 106 11.62 14.62 -4.44
N GLU A 107 11.03 15.63 -3.83
CA GLU A 107 11.47 16.11 -2.50
C GLU A 107 11.15 15.10 -1.39
N GLU A 108 10.12 14.27 -1.59
CA GLU A 108 9.64 13.30 -0.61
C GLU A 108 9.11 12.04 -1.32
N TYR A 109 9.53 10.86 -0.87
CA TYR A 109 9.34 9.58 -1.55
C TYR A 109 8.22 8.70 -0.95
N SER A 110 7.37 9.20 -0.07
CA SER A 110 6.25 8.40 0.50
C SER A 110 5.30 7.87 -0.57
N CYS A 111 5.18 8.55 -1.70
CA CYS A 111 4.36 8.09 -2.83
C CYS A 111 4.82 6.74 -3.41
N TYR A 112 6.10 6.40 -3.28
CA TYR A 112 6.64 5.10 -3.71
C TYR A 112 6.23 3.96 -2.76
N VAL A 113 6.17 4.27 -1.48
CA VAL A 113 5.99 3.30 -0.39
C VAL A 113 4.51 3.03 -0.09
N PHE A 114 3.66 4.02 -0.32
CA PHE A 114 2.24 3.93 -0.01
C PHE A 114 1.55 2.69 -0.63
N PRO A 115 1.74 2.37 -1.93
CA PRO A 115 1.07 1.20 -2.52
C PRO A 115 1.50 -0.12 -1.86
N VAL A 116 2.78 -0.30 -1.55
CA VAL A 116 3.23 -1.58 -0.93
C VAL A 116 2.72 -1.73 0.49
N LEU A 117 2.65 -0.66 1.28
CA LEU A 117 2.05 -0.72 2.61
C LEU A 117 0.55 -0.99 2.54
N LYS A 118 -0.13 -0.46 1.53
CA LYS A 118 -1.55 -0.73 1.31
C LYS A 118 -1.80 -2.18 0.89
N ALA A 119 -0.92 -2.74 0.07
CA ALA A 119 -0.97 -4.16 -0.27
C ALA A 119 -0.72 -5.06 0.96
N LEU A 120 0.20 -4.66 1.84
CA LEU A 120 0.48 -5.37 3.08
C LEU A 120 -0.72 -5.34 4.04
N GLU A 121 -1.40 -4.19 4.16
CA GLU A 121 -2.67 -4.06 4.91
C GLU A 121 -3.75 -4.98 4.32
N ALA A 122 -3.92 -4.98 3.00
CA ALA A 122 -4.90 -5.81 2.32
C ALA A 122 -4.62 -7.31 2.53
N LEU A 123 -3.35 -7.73 2.45
CA LEU A 123 -2.95 -9.11 2.77
C LEU A 123 -3.29 -9.47 4.21
N LEU A 124 -2.94 -8.61 5.17
CA LEU A 124 -3.25 -8.83 6.60
C LEU A 124 -4.76 -9.01 6.81
N LEU A 125 -5.58 -8.14 6.24
CA LEU A 125 -7.04 -8.21 6.33
C LEU A 125 -7.58 -9.52 5.71
N ASN A 126 -7.05 -9.93 4.57
CA ASN A 126 -7.42 -11.18 3.91
C ASN A 126 -7.08 -12.39 4.80
N LEU A 127 -5.86 -12.47 5.32
CA LEU A 127 -5.41 -13.55 6.21
C LEU A 127 -6.23 -13.61 7.51
N LEU A 128 -6.58 -12.47 8.10
CA LEU A 128 -7.47 -12.40 9.26
C LEU A 128 -8.87 -12.93 8.93
N ASN A 129 -9.41 -12.50 7.79
CA ASN A 129 -10.74 -12.93 7.33
C ASN A 129 -10.81 -14.46 7.09
N GLN A 130 -9.75 -15.08 6.56
CA GLN A 130 -9.65 -16.53 6.39
C GLN A 130 -9.76 -17.29 7.74
N LYS A 131 -9.43 -16.65 8.84
CA LYS A 131 -9.56 -17.19 10.21
C LYS A 131 -10.83 -16.74 10.93
N GLY A 132 -11.80 -16.15 10.21
CA GLY A 132 -13.05 -15.66 10.79
C GLY A 132 -12.87 -14.43 11.69
N ILE A 133 -11.80 -13.65 11.47
CA ILE A 133 -11.55 -12.38 12.16
C ILE A 133 -11.85 -11.25 11.17
N SER A 134 -13.06 -10.70 11.27
CA SER A 134 -13.48 -9.58 10.43
C SER A 134 -13.10 -8.24 11.05
N VAL A 135 -12.56 -7.35 10.26
CA VAL A 135 -12.28 -5.96 10.62
C VAL A 135 -13.10 -5.07 9.68
N ASN A 136 -14.05 -4.33 10.21
CA ASN A 136 -14.98 -3.49 9.45
C ASN A 136 -14.70 -2.00 9.67
N PRO A 137 -13.83 -1.36 8.88
CA PRO A 137 -13.65 0.10 8.94
C PRO A 137 -14.95 0.83 8.54
N PRO A 138 -15.29 1.99 9.11
CA PRO A 138 -14.52 2.69 10.15
C PRO A 138 -14.83 2.26 11.60
N LYS A 139 -15.76 1.32 11.81
CA LYS A 139 -16.21 0.92 13.15
C LYS A 139 -15.16 0.14 13.94
N GLN A 140 -14.31 -0.60 13.23
CA GLN A 140 -13.21 -1.36 13.82
C GLN A 140 -11.92 -1.06 13.05
N ASN A 141 -10.82 -0.99 13.75
CA ASN A 141 -9.49 -0.84 13.16
C ASN A 141 -8.61 -2.06 13.51
N LEU A 142 -7.52 -2.23 12.80
CA LEU A 142 -6.57 -3.31 13.05
C LEU A 142 -6.05 -3.32 14.50
N GLY A 143 -5.95 -2.16 15.15
CA GLY A 143 -5.56 -2.04 16.56
C GLY A 143 -6.52 -2.73 17.55
N SER A 144 -7.76 -3.05 17.17
CA SER A 144 -8.68 -3.82 18.01
C SER A 144 -8.41 -5.33 17.97
N VAL A 145 -7.66 -5.79 16.97
CA VAL A 145 -7.31 -7.22 16.78
C VAL A 145 -6.03 -7.58 17.53
N PHE A 146 -5.10 -6.63 17.63
CA PHE A 146 -3.79 -6.80 18.22
C PHE A 146 -3.67 -5.99 19.52
N VAL A 147 -3.00 -6.56 20.51
CA VAL A 147 -2.72 -5.91 21.80
C VAL A 147 -1.21 -5.71 21.98
N PRO A 148 -0.79 -4.70 22.76
CA PRO A 148 0.62 -4.54 23.10
C PRO A 148 1.19 -5.79 23.75
N GLY A 149 2.34 -6.25 23.29
CA GLY A 149 3.13 -7.35 23.80
C GLY A 149 4.61 -6.97 23.89
N GLN A 150 5.46 -7.91 24.28
CA GLN A 150 6.90 -7.74 24.32
C GLN A 150 7.55 -8.91 23.56
N PRO A 151 8.40 -8.66 22.58
CA PRO A 151 8.90 -7.36 22.08
C PRO A 151 7.99 -6.67 21.06
N GLN A 152 6.86 -7.27 20.69
CA GLN A 152 5.97 -6.80 19.61
C GLN A 152 4.50 -6.97 19.98
N HIS A 153 3.59 -6.42 19.15
CA HIS A 153 2.16 -6.65 19.30
C HIS A 153 1.83 -8.12 19.05
N VAL A 154 0.87 -8.63 19.80
CA VAL A 154 0.36 -10.00 19.67
C VAL A 154 -1.14 -9.97 19.40
N LEU A 155 -1.67 -11.02 18.81
CA LEU A 155 -3.11 -11.19 18.69
C LEU A 155 -3.76 -11.21 20.08
N SER A 156 -4.93 -10.57 20.22
CA SER A 156 -5.72 -10.71 21.46
C SER A 156 -6.05 -12.17 21.73
N SER A 157 -6.21 -12.55 23.01
CA SER A 157 -6.48 -13.95 23.40
C SER A 157 -7.65 -14.57 22.65
N THR A 158 -8.73 -13.80 22.44
CA THR A 158 -9.89 -14.25 21.67
C THR A 158 -9.53 -14.54 20.20
N ASN A 159 -8.64 -13.78 19.60
CA ASN A 159 -8.21 -13.97 18.22
C ASN A 159 -7.15 -15.07 18.09
N GLN A 160 -6.29 -15.25 19.09
CA GLN A 160 -5.36 -16.39 19.16
C GLN A 160 -6.11 -17.72 19.13
N ALA A 161 -7.21 -17.83 19.89
CA ALA A 161 -8.05 -19.02 19.92
C ALA A 161 -8.66 -19.35 18.54
N LYS A 162 -9.01 -18.32 17.75
CA LYS A 162 -9.52 -18.52 16.38
C LYS A 162 -8.44 -18.98 15.41
N VAL A 163 -7.23 -18.46 15.55
CA VAL A 163 -6.14 -18.79 14.63
C VAL A 163 -5.56 -20.19 14.91
N ASN A 164 -5.47 -20.62 16.16
CA ASN A 164 -5.02 -21.95 16.64
C ASN A 164 -3.82 -22.56 15.88
N ASP A 165 -2.91 -21.72 15.41
CA ASP A 165 -1.68 -22.07 14.68
C ASP A 165 -0.63 -21.01 14.99
N THR A 166 0.43 -21.40 15.69
CA THR A 166 1.45 -20.47 16.17
C THR A 166 2.26 -19.84 15.04
N THR A 167 2.50 -20.57 13.95
CA THR A 167 3.19 -20.03 12.77
C THR A 167 2.34 -18.97 12.09
N TYR A 168 1.05 -19.26 11.94
CA TYR A 168 0.10 -18.32 11.35
C TYR A 168 -0.05 -17.07 12.24
N GLN A 169 -0.21 -17.23 13.57
CA GLN A 169 -0.24 -16.13 14.52
C GLN A 169 0.98 -15.22 14.37
N LYS A 170 2.17 -15.82 14.36
CA LYS A 170 3.42 -15.09 14.22
C LYS A 170 3.50 -14.32 12.91
N CYS A 171 3.06 -14.88 11.80
CA CYS A 171 3.02 -14.18 10.52
C CYS A 171 2.10 -12.96 10.58
N LEU A 172 0.89 -13.07 11.17
CA LEU A 172 -0.02 -11.95 11.33
C LEU A 172 0.57 -10.83 12.20
N GLU A 173 1.23 -11.20 13.28
CA GLU A 173 1.86 -10.28 14.24
C GLU A 173 3.04 -9.54 13.60
N ASP A 174 3.90 -10.24 12.86
CA ASP A 174 5.03 -9.65 12.14
C ASP A 174 4.56 -8.66 11.05
N ILE A 175 3.52 -9.02 10.27
CA ILE A 175 2.90 -8.13 9.28
C ILE A 175 2.35 -6.89 9.98
N TYR A 176 1.59 -7.06 11.06
CA TYR A 176 0.95 -5.95 11.76
C TYR A 176 1.98 -4.98 12.35
N ASP A 177 3.02 -5.48 13.02
CA ASP A 177 4.05 -4.65 13.63
C ASP A 177 4.81 -3.84 12.59
N TYR A 178 5.20 -4.47 11.47
CA TYR A 178 5.86 -3.76 10.39
C TYR A 178 4.94 -2.69 9.81
N PHE A 179 3.71 -3.05 9.47
CA PHE A 179 2.71 -2.13 8.94
C PHE A 179 2.45 -0.95 9.89
N LYS A 180 2.22 -1.23 11.17
CA LYS A 180 1.97 -0.20 12.19
C LYS A 180 3.15 0.75 12.32
N LYS A 181 4.37 0.22 12.40
CA LYS A 181 5.60 1.02 12.49
C LYS A 181 5.74 1.97 11.30
N GLN A 182 5.58 1.47 10.07
CA GLN A 182 5.74 2.28 8.87
C GLN A 182 4.61 3.31 8.74
N ARG A 183 3.35 2.91 9.00
CA ARG A 183 2.20 3.79 8.87
C ARG A 183 2.24 4.94 9.87
N HIS A 184 2.45 4.67 11.14
CA HIS A 184 2.42 5.72 12.18
C HIS A 184 3.54 6.74 12.02
N THR A 185 4.71 6.31 11.58
CA THR A 185 5.85 7.22 11.45
C THR A 185 5.82 8.04 10.16
N ARG A 186 5.22 7.54 9.08
CA ARG A 186 5.41 8.10 7.73
C ARG A 186 4.13 8.66 7.08
N PHE A 187 2.94 8.28 7.57
CA PHE A 187 1.67 8.73 6.98
C PHE A 187 0.85 9.65 7.90
N HIS A 188 1.36 9.95 9.09
CA HIS A 188 0.78 10.93 9.97
C HIS A 188 1.75 12.09 10.15
N ALA A 189 1.30 13.32 9.82
CA ALA A 189 2.04 14.51 10.20
C ALA A 189 2.06 14.62 11.72
N ASN A 190 3.22 14.95 12.26
CA ASN A 190 3.32 15.27 13.67
C ASN A 190 2.66 16.64 13.92
N GLN A 191 2.06 16.83 15.07
CA GLN A 191 1.52 18.14 15.49
C GLN A 191 2.62 19.21 15.47
N VAL A 192 3.85 18.83 15.78
CA VAL A 192 5.06 19.63 15.57
C VAL A 192 5.66 19.21 14.22
N LEU A 193 5.43 19.98 13.17
CA LEU A 193 5.73 19.62 11.78
C LEU A 193 7.18 19.18 11.55
N VAL A 194 8.15 19.78 12.25
CA VAL A 194 9.57 19.41 12.15
C VAL A 194 9.86 17.97 12.61
N LEU A 195 8.95 17.36 13.37
CA LEU A 195 9.06 15.97 13.83
C LEU A 195 8.35 14.98 12.88
N THR A 196 7.76 15.47 11.79
CA THR A 196 7.17 14.60 10.77
C THR A 196 8.26 13.82 10.06
N THR A 197 8.16 12.50 10.05
CA THR A 197 9.14 11.65 9.36
C THR A 197 8.87 11.65 7.87
N LEU A 198 9.83 12.13 7.09
CA LEU A 198 9.80 12.14 5.63
C LEU A 198 10.77 11.10 5.07
N ILE A 199 10.49 10.61 3.87
CA ILE A 199 11.41 9.75 3.11
C ILE A 199 12.17 10.64 2.12
N PHE A 200 13.39 11.02 2.49
CA PHE A 200 14.17 12.02 1.74
C PHE A 200 14.91 11.47 0.52
N ASN A 201 15.03 10.17 0.39
CA ASN A 201 15.76 9.59 -0.73
C ASN A 201 15.14 8.29 -1.22
N LYS A 202 15.38 8.02 -2.50
CA LYS A 202 14.86 6.83 -3.19
C LYS A 202 15.35 5.52 -2.57
N ALA A 203 16.58 5.47 -2.09
CA ALA A 203 17.16 4.24 -1.51
C ALA A 203 16.41 3.80 -0.25
N GLU A 204 15.95 4.75 0.58
CA GLU A 204 15.12 4.46 1.74
C GLU A 204 13.74 3.93 1.34
N ALA A 205 13.12 4.53 0.32
CA ALA A 205 11.85 4.04 -0.22
C ALA A 205 12.00 2.63 -0.81
N ASP A 206 13.06 2.38 -1.59
CA ASP A 206 13.34 1.07 -2.18
C ASP A 206 13.63 0.00 -1.11
N ALA A 207 14.26 0.35 0.01
CA ALA A 207 14.47 -0.55 1.13
C ALA A 207 13.12 -0.96 1.77
N ILE A 208 12.22 -0.01 2.01
CA ILE A 208 10.89 -0.30 2.54
C ILE A 208 10.08 -1.19 1.58
N ILE A 209 10.13 -0.90 0.27
CA ILE A 209 9.49 -1.74 -0.75
C ILE A 209 10.04 -3.16 -0.69
N SER A 210 11.35 -3.32 -0.60
CA SER A 210 12.01 -4.62 -0.51
C SER A 210 11.63 -5.39 0.75
N ASP A 211 11.57 -4.73 1.89
CA ASP A 211 11.15 -5.33 3.15
C ASP A 211 9.71 -5.83 3.08
N VAL A 212 8.79 -5.01 2.55
CA VAL A 212 7.38 -5.41 2.40
C VAL A 212 7.25 -6.61 1.48
N LEU A 213 7.91 -6.60 0.33
CA LEU A 213 7.87 -7.73 -0.61
C LEU A 213 8.43 -9.00 0.03
N LYS A 214 9.51 -8.90 0.79
CA LYS A 214 10.06 -10.02 1.55
C LYS A 214 9.08 -10.56 2.60
N ILE A 215 8.43 -9.68 3.36
CA ILE A 215 7.40 -10.08 4.35
C ILE A 215 6.26 -10.83 3.68
N ILE A 216 5.78 -10.34 2.53
CA ILE A 216 4.73 -10.98 1.75
C ILE A 216 5.17 -12.37 1.28
N ASP A 217 6.37 -12.49 0.72
CA ASP A 217 6.90 -13.75 0.18
C ASP A 217 7.18 -14.78 1.29
N ASP A 218 7.81 -14.36 2.38
CA ASP A 218 8.07 -15.20 3.55
C ASP A 218 6.76 -15.70 4.20
N THR A 219 5.74 -14.85 4.27
CA THR A 219 4.41 -15.22 4.76
C THR A 219 3.78 -16.28 3.88
N ALA A 220 3.79 -16.07 2.57
CA ALA A 220 3.22 -17.02 1.61
C ALA A 220 3.93 -18.38 1.65
N LYS A 221 5.23 -18.39 1.85
CA LYS A 221 6.02 -19.63 2.01
C LYS A 221 5.64 -20.42 3.27
N LYS A 222 5.24 -19.72 4.34
CA LYS A 222 4.96 -20.35 5.65
C LYS A 222 3.53 -20.79 5.82
N ILE A 223 2.55 -20.03 5.30
CA ILE A 223 1.13 -20.19 5.67
C ILE A 223 0.14 -20.14 4.51
N MET A 224 0.59 -19.91 3.30
CA MET A 224 -0.26 -19.90 2.10
C MET A 224 0.16 -21.02 1.15
#